data_9187b4609c9bb03f910100ebbfeca984
#
_entry.id   9187b4609c9bb03f910100ebbfeca984
#
_cell.length_a   1.000
_cell.length_b   1.000
_cell.length_c   1.000
_cell.angle_alpha   90.00
_cell.angle_beta   90.00
_cell.angle_gamma   90.00
#
_symmetry.space_group_name_H-M   'P 1'
#
loop_
_entity.id
_entity.type
_entity.pdbx_description
1 polymer ?
#
loop_
_entity_poly.entity_id
_entity_poly.type
_entity_poly.pdbx_seq_one_letter_code
_entity_poly.pdbx_strand_id
1 'polypeptide(L)'
;METKKEIRSRLKKQRGLLGADECYNMSHEIYKRLMVSELDREYDNILLYSAIRNEVNTDECFAYLINKAKRIYYPRVSGDKMSFYRVRSLDELNCGSFNIKEPDMTKEYTQADGRALMIVPGLAFSDTGYRIGYGKGFYDRYLSSFTKRDTV
;
A
#
# COMPACT_ATOMS: atom_id res chain seq x y z
N MET A 1 -12.98 -13.02 23.90
CA MET A 1 -12.41 -12.89 22.53
C MET A 1 -12.17 -11.41 22.25
N GLU A 2 -10.98 -11.05 21.82
CA GLU A 2 -10.62 -9.65 21.53
C GLU A 2 -11.36 -9.14 20.27
N THR A 3 -11.99 -7.99 20.36
CA THR A 3 -12.70 -7.38 19.23
C THR A 3 -11.74 -6.75 18.24
N LYS A 4 -12.18 -6.54 16.97
CA LYS A 4 -11.38 -5.84 15.95
C LYS A 4 -10.94 -4.44 16.41
N LYS A 5 -11.72 -3.76 17.25
CA LYS A 5 -11.41 -2.43 17.80
C LYS A 5 -10.26 -2.52 18.79
N GLU A 6 -10.30 -3.49 19.68
CA GLU A 6 -9.24 -3.74 20.68
C GLU A 6 -7.94 -4.15 20.02
N ILE A 7 -7.99 -5.07 19.05
CA ILE A 7 -6.82 -5.47 18.24
C ILE A 7 -6.18 -4.24 17.57
N ARG A 8 -6.99 -3.39 16.92
CA ARG A 8 -6.47 -2.16 16.30
C ARG A 8 -5.79 -1.24 17.31
N SER A 9 -6.39 -1.03 18.45
CA SER A 9 -5.84 -0.16 19.49
C SER A 9 -4.50 -0.67 20.01
N ARG A 10 -4.44 -1.96 20.32
CA ARG A 10 -3.22 -2.62 20.81
C ARG A 10 -2.10 -2.57 19.78
N LEU A 11 -2.38 -2.92 18.51
CA LEU A 11 -1.36 -2.97 17.47
C LEU A 11 -0.87 -1.57 17.05
N LYS A 12 -1.74 -0.56 17.05
CA LYS A 12 -1.32 0.84 16.84
C LYS A 12 -0.35 1.30 17.93
N LYS A 13 -0.64 0.96 19.20
CA LYS A 13 0.23 1.28 20.33
C LYS A 13 1.59 0.58 20.19
N GLN A 14 1.60 -0.72 19.91
CA GLN A 14 2.83 -1.50 19.71
C GLN A 14 3.69 -0.93 18.57
N ARG A 15 3.07 -0.66 17.41
CA ARG A 15 3.76 -0.07 16.26
C ARG A 15 4.31 1.32 16.58
N GLY A 16 3.59 2.13 17.35
CA GLY A 16 4.04 3.47 17.77
C GLY A 16 5.26 3.46 18.71
N LEU A 17 5.59 2.33 19.32
CA LEU A 17 6.78 2.17 20.16
C LEU A 17 8.06 1.81 19.37
N LEU A 18 7.92 1.44 18.10
CA LEU A 18 9.08 1.12 17.25
C LEU A 18 9.92 2.37 16.99
N GLY A 19 11.24 2.22 17.12
CA GLY A 19 12.18 3.27 16.75
C GLY A 19 12.35 3.37 15.23
N ALA A 20 12.92 4.47 14.76
CA ALA A 20 13.13 4.71 13.33
C ALA A 20 14.01 3.63 12.67
N ASP A 21 15.08 3.21 13.33
CA ASP A 21 15.99 2.18 12.82
C ASP A 21 15.32 0.81 12.75
N GLU A 22 14.50 0.47 13.74
CA GLU A 22 13.69 -0.76 13.70
C GLU A 22 12.72 -0.76 12.52
N CYS A 23 11.98 0.33 12.34
CA CYS A 23 11.04 0.49 11.22
C CYS A 23 11.76 0.35 9.87
N TYR A 24 12.92 0.98 9.72
CA TYR A 24 13.73 0.89 8.52
C TYR A 24 14.18 -0.56 8.27
N ASN A 25 14.79 -1.21 9.27
CA ASN A 25 15.31 -2.57 9.13
C ASN A 25 14.19 -3.59 8.81
N MET A 26 13.04 -3.48 9.49
CA MET A 26 11.89 -4.35 9.23
C MET A 26 11.32 -4.12 7.82
N SER A 27 11.21 -2.88 7.39
CA SER A 27 10.75 -2.53 6.03
C SER A 27 11.71 -3.08 4.97
N HIS A 28 13.02 -2.93 5.19
CA HIS A 28 14.05 -3.45 4.31
C HIS A 28 13.99 -4.98 4.17
N GLU A 29 13.80 -5.71 5.26
CA GLU A 29 13.67 -7.18 5.21
C GLU A 29 12.41 -7.61 4.45
N ILE A 30 11.28 -6.91 4.62
CA ILE A 30 10.05 -7.18 3.86
C ILE A 30 10.27 -6.91 2.37
N TYR A 31 10.91 -5.79 2.04
CA TYR A 31 11.27 -5.44 0.67
C TYR A 31 12.16 -6.51 0.02
N LYS A 32 13.20 -7.00 0.71
CA LYS A 32 14.07 -8.08 0.21
C LYS A 32 13.28 -9.35 -0.11
N ARG A 33 12.33 -9.71 0.75
CA ARG A 33 11.45 -10.87 0.50
C ARG A 33 10.57 -10.68 -0.73
N LEU A 34 10.04 -9.46 -0.93
CA LEU A 34 9.26 -9.14 -2.12
C LEU A 34 10.11 -9.26 -3.40
N MET A 35 11.35 -8.77 -3.38
CA MET A 35 12.27 -8.90 -4.52
C MET A 35 12.58 -10.37 -4.86
N VAL A 36 12.87 -11.18 -3.84
CA VAL A 36 13.19 -12.61 -4.02
C VAL A 36 11.98 -13.39 -4.51
N SER A 37 10.77 -12.98 -4.16
CA SER A 37 9.53 -13.64 -4.61
C SER A 37 9.26 -13.48 -6.10
N GLU A 38 9.87 -12.47 -6.74
CA GLU A 38 9.69 -12.14 -8.17
C GLU A 38 8.23 -11.90 -8.60
N LEU A 39 7.33 -11.67 -7.64
CA LEU A 39 5.90 -11.43 -7.90
C LEU A 39 5.66 -10.26 -8.87
N ASP A 40 6.56 -9.28 -8.89
CA ASP A 40 6.47 -8.13 -9.80
C ASP A 40 6.65 -8.50 -11.28
N ARG A 41 7.23 -9.66 -11.60
CA ARG A 41 7.50 -10.07 -13.00
C ARG A 41 6.23 -10.22 -13.83
N GLU A 42 5.13 -10.64 -13.23
CA GLU A 42 3.87 -10.89 -13.90
C GLU A 42 3.01 -9.64 -14.09
N TYR A 43 3.42 -8.50 -13.53
CA TYR A 43 2.62 -7.29 -13.49
C TYR A 43 3.39 -6.08 -14.00
N ASP A 44 2.78 -5.35 -14.95
CA ASP A 44 3.30 -4.06 -15.41
C ASP A 44 2.84 -2.90 -14.52
N ASN A 45 1.68 -3.05 -13.90
CA ASN A 45 1.08 -2.04 -13.04
C ASN A 45 1.25 -2.45 -11.57
N ILE A 46 1.76 -1.54 -10.76
CA ILE A 46 1.98 -1.75 -9.32
C ILE A 46 1.28 -0.62 -8.56
N LEU A 47 0.39 -1.00 -7.65
CA LEU A 47 -0.30 -0.07 -6.76
C LEU A 47 0.38 -0.13 -5.39
N LEU A 48 0.99 0.97 -4.99
CA LEU A 48 1.66 1.14 -3.69
C LEU A 48 0.83 2.03 -2.77
N TYR A 49 1.29 2.23 -1.55
CA TYR A 49 0.74 3.19 -0.60
C TYR A 49 1.85 4.07 -0.02
N SER A 50 1.49 5.27 0.43
CA SER A 50 2.40 6.13 1.19
C SER A 50 2.35 5.73 2.65
N ALA A 51 3.49 5.29 3.19
CA ALA A 51 3.59 4.82 4.57
C ALA A 51 3.44 5.99 5.57
N ILE A 52 2.68 5.76 6.63
CA ILE A 52 2.52 6.68 7.76
C ILE A 52 2.64 5.92 9.09
N ARG A 53 2.97 6.63 10.17
CA ARG A 53 2.91 6.10 11.55
C ARG A 53 3.57 4.74 11.71
N ASN A 54 4.83 4.62 11.31
CA ASN A 54 5.63 3.40 11.38
C ASN A 54 5.04 2.21 10.59
N GLU A 55 4.27 2.47 9.52
CA GLU A 55 3.96 1.44 8.53
C GLU A 55 5.22 0.96 7.82
N VAL A 56 5.14 -0.20 7.19
CA VAL A 56 6.21 -0.68 6.29
C VAL A 56 6.43 0.37 5.20
N ASN A 57 7.64 0.92 5.12
CA ASN A 57 8.01 1.92 4.14
C ASN A 57 8.12 1.29 2.75
N THR A 58 7.53 1.93 1.75
CA THR A 58 7.50 1.44 0.35
C THR A 58 8.47 2.16 -0.58
N ASP A 59 9.29 3.08 -0.08
CA ASP A 59 10.16 3.91 -0.93
C ASP A 59 11.27 3.10 -1.63
N GLU A 60 11.87 2.12 -0.94
CA GLU A 60 12.82 1.20 -1.58
C GLU A 60 12.15 0.32 -2.65
N CYS A 61 10.92 -0.12 -2.37
CA CYS A 61 10.11 -0.86 -3.33
C CYS A 61 9.82 0.00 -4.58
N PHE A 62 9.47 1.27 -4.40
CA PHE A 62 9.29 2.22 -5.51
C PHE A 62 10.55 2.35 -6.35
N ALA A 63 11.71 2.60 -5.72
CA ALA A 63 12.99 2.77 -6.42
C ALA A 63 13.37 1.52 -7.25
N TYR A 64 13.15 0.34 -6.70
CA TYR A 64 13.38 -0.91 -7.40
C TYR A 64 12.46 -1.09 -8.62
N LEU A 65 11.16 -0.85 -8.43
CA LEU A 65 10.14 -1.07 -9.46
C LEU A 65 10.22 -0.05 -10.60
N ILE A 66 10.54 1.21 -10.30
CA ILE A 66 10.70 2.25 -11.33
C ILE A 66 11.90 1.95 -12.23
N ASN A 67 12.99 1.41 -11.68
CA ASN A 67 14.16 0.97 -12.43
C ASN A 67 13.87 -0.25 -13.35
N LYS A 68 12.83 -1.01 -13.03
CA LYS A 68 12.30 -2.10 -13.88
C LYS A 68 11.25 -1.64 -14.89
N ALA A 69 11.12 -0.34 -15.09
CA ALA A 69 10.14 0.28 -15.99
C ALA A 69 8.68 -0.08 -15.66
N LYS A 70 8.37 -0.40 -14.39
CA LYS A 70 6.99 -0.64 -13.96
C LYS A 70 6.19 0.66 -13.91
N ARG A 71 4.89 0.56 -14.12
CA ARG A 71 3.95 1.67 -13.95
C ARG A 71 3.46 1.66 -12.51
N ILE A 72 3.83 2.69 -11.73
CA ILE A 72 3.55 2.76 -10.30
C ILE A 72 2.46 3.78 -10.04
N TYR A 73 1.53 3.43 -9.15
CA TYR A 73 0.37 4.24 -8.78
C TYR A 73 0.26 4.34 -7.27
N TYR A 74 -0.13 5.50 -6.79
CA TYR A 74 -0.40 5.77 -5.39
C TYR A 74 -1.85 6.19 -5.16
N PRO A 75 -2.42 5.91 -3.98
CA PRO A 75 -3.79 6.24 -3.70
C PRO A 75 -3.99 7.72 -3.40
N ARG A 76 -5.13 8.24 -3.84
CA ARG A 76 -5.67 9.52 -3.45
C ARG A 76 -7.12 9.34 -3.01
N VAL A 77 -7.46 9.96 -1.88
CA VAL A 77 -8.80 9.93 -1.31
C VAL A 77 -9.55 11.21 -1.67
N SER A 78 -10.79 11.07 -2.13
CA SER A 78 -11.72 12.15 -2.35
C SER A 78 -13.09 11.77 -1.77
N GLY A 79 -13.46 12.38 -0.64
CA GLY A 79 -14.64 11.98 0.12
C GLY A 79 -14.51 10.57 0.68
N ASP A 80 -15.40 9.68 0.28
CA ASP A 80 -15.44 8.27 0.66
C ASP A 80 -14.78 7.33 -0.39
N LYS A 81 -14.30 7.90 -1.49
CA LYS A 81 -13.69 7.18 -2.61
C LYS A 81 -12.18 7.25 -2.56
N MET A 82 -11.55 6.19 -3.02
CA MET A 82 -10.11 6.11 -3.24
C MET A 82 -9.85 5.68 -4.69
N SER A 83 -8.96 6.40 -5.36
CA SER A 83 -8.45 6.06 -6.69
C SER A 83 -6.94 6.07 -6.67
N PHE A 84 -6.32 5.40 -7.63
CA PHE A 84 -4.86 5.32 -7.75
C PHE A 84 -4.39 6.09 -8.98
N TYR A 85 -3.38 6.94 -8.81
CA TYR A 85 -2.85 7.79 -9.87
C TYR A 85 -1.37 7.54 -10.11
N ARG A 86 -0.95 7.66 -11.37
CA ARG A 86 0.42 7.42 -11.81
C ARG A 86 1.41 8.35 -11.13
N VAL A 87 2.49 7.76 -10.64
CA VAL A 87 3.63 8.47 -10.03
C VAL A 87 4.92 8.01 -10.70
N ARG A 88 5.75 8.95 -11.12
CA ARG A 88 7.05 8.70 -11.76
C ARG A 88 8.23 9.01 -10.86
N SER A 89 8.01 9.88 -9.87
CA SER A 89 8.97 10.24 -8.83
C SER A 89 8.24 10.44 -7.51
N LEU A 90 8.87 10.08 -6.40
CA LEU A 90 8.32 10.32 -5.06
C LEU A 90 8.12 11.82 -4.76
N ASP A 91 8.83 12.70 -5.47
CA ASP A 91 8.68 14.15 -5.35
C ASP A 91 7.32 14.67 -5.89
N GLU A 92 6.61 13.85 -6.66
CA GLU A 92 5.25 14.16 -7.13
C GLU A 92 4.18 13.95 -6.05
N LEU A 93 4.55 13.38 -4.89
CA LEU A 93 3.63 13.13 -3.78
C LEU A 93 3.56 14.35 -2.86
N ASN A 94 2.36 14.90 -2.72
CA ASN A 94 2.08 16.09 -1.90
C ASN A 94 1.27 15.72 -0.65
N CYS A 95 1.34 16.53 0.40
CA CYS A 95 0.52 16.33 1.60
C CYS A 95 -0.97 16.42 1.24
N GLY A 96 -1.70 15.35 1.48
CA GLY A 96 -3.13 15.21 1.16
C GLY A 96 -3.98 14.90 2.38
N SER A 97 -5.06 14.16 2.17
CA SER A 97 -6.01 13.77 3.20
C SER A 97 -5.34 12.95 4.31
N PHE A 98 -5.76 13.17 5.56
CA PHE A 98 -5.24 12.45 6.74
C PHE A 98 -3.73 12.59 6.98
N ASN A 99 -3.12 13.67 6.47
CA ASN A 99 -1.67 13.88 6.51
C ASN A 99 -0.87 12.76 5.81
N ILE A 100 -1.45 12.17 4.78
CA ILE A 100 -0.84 11.16 3.91
C ILE A 100 -0.34 11.86 2.65
N LYS A 101 0.84 11.48 2.16
CA LYS A 101 1.31 11.95 0.86
C LYS A 101 0.48 11.32 -0.26
N GLU A 102 -0.09 12.14 -1.11
CA GLU A 102 -0.96 11.74 -2.22
C GLU A 102 -0.44 12.28 -3.55
N PRO A 103 -0.66 11.56 -4.66
CA PRO A 103 -0.35 12.06 -6.00
C PRO A 103 -1.35 13.13 -6.44
N ASP A 104 -0.96 13.92 -7.43
CA ASP A 104 -1.91 14.71 -8.20
C ASP A 104 -2.79 13.80 -9.07
N MET A 105 -3.92 14.35 -9.55
CA MET A 105 -4.86 13.63 -10.41
C MET A 105 -4.31 13.53 -11.84
N THR A 106 -3.26 12.76 -12.00
CA THR A 106 -2.59 12.46 -13.28
C THR A 106 -3.34 11.37 -14.04
N LYS A 107 -2.66 10.33 -14.49
CA LYS A 107 -3.29 9.16 -15.11
C LYS A 107 -3.82 8.21 -14.02
N GLU A 108 -5.14 8.09 -13.90
CA GLU A 108 -5.78 7.12 -13.02
C GLU A 108 -5.58 5.69 -13.55
N TYR A 109 -5.28 4.77 -12.63
CA TYR A 109 -5.30 3.35 -12.94
C TYR A 109 -6.74 2.84 -13.04
N THR A 110 -7.01 2.11 -14.10
CA THR A 110 -8.28 1.39 -14.30
C THR A 110 -7.99 -0.06 -14.72
N GLN A 111 -8.99 -0.93 -14.61
CA GLN A 111 -8.86 -2.33 -15.07
C GLN A 111 -8.52 -2.45 -16.57
N ALA A 112 -8.85 -1.44 -17.36
CA ALA A 112 -8.49 -1.37 -18.79
C ALA A 112 -6.97 -1.23 -19.02
N ASP A 113 -6.21 -0.78 -18.01
CA ASP A 113 -4.75 -0.68 -18.08
C ASP A 113 -4.04 -2.05 -17.89
N GLY A 114 -4.80 -3.10 -17.64
CA GLY A 114 -4.31 -4.46 -17.42
C GLY A 114 -4.21 -4.82 -15.93
N ARG A 115 -3.71 -6.02 -15.65
CA ARG A 115 -3.56 -6.54 -14.29
C ARG A 115 -2.58 -5.70 -13.47
N ALA A 116 -2.86 -5.59 -12.18
CA ALA A 116 -2.00 -4.90 -11.24
C ALA A 116 -1.68 -5.77 -10.01
N LEU A 117 -0.46 -5.63 -9.52
CA LEU A 117 -0.08 -6.08 -8.17
C LEU A 117 -0.33 -4.93 -7.20
N MET A 118 -1.16 -5.15 -6.19
CA MET A 118 -1.41 -4.15 -5.15
C MET A 118 -0.71 -4.54 -3.85
N ILE A 119 0.10 -3.64 -3.32
CA ILE A 119 0.69 -3.74 -1.99
C ILE A 119 -0.24 -3.02 -1.03
N VAL A 120 -0.85 -3.76 -0.11
CA VAL A 120 -1.94 -3.27 0.75
C VAL A 120 -1.43 -3.01 2.18
N PRO A 121 -1.65 -1.81 2.75
CA PRO A 121 -1.29 -1.55 4.14
C PRO A 121 -2.25 -2.25 5.10
N GLY A 122 -1.74 -2.62 6.29
CA GLY A 122 -2.57 -3.21 7.33
C GLY A 122 -1.92 -3.16 8.70
N LEU A 123 -2.73 -3.39 9.72
CA LEU A 123 -2.28 -3.50 11.11
C LEU A 123 -1.97 -4.94 11.49
N ALA A 124 -2.72 -5.88 10.95
CA ALA A 124 -2.51 -7.30 11.14
C ALA A 124 -2.95 -8.09 9.90
N PHE A 125 -2.32 -9.22 9.72
CA PHE A 125 -2.65 -10.18 8.66
C PHE A 125 -2.72 -11.58 9.28
N SER A 126 -3.66 -12.39 8.81
CA SER A 126 -3.69 -13.81 9.15
C SER A 126 -2.97 -14.63 8.09
N ASP A 127 -2.56 -15.83 8.45
CA ASP A 127 -2.01 -16.82 7.53
C ASP A 127 -3.02 -17.29 6.46
N THR A 128 -4.31 -17.05 6.72
CA THR A 128 -5.42 -17.37 5.79
C THR A 128 -5.81 -16.19 4.88
N GLY A 129 -5.02 -15.09 4.89
CA GLY A 129 -5.21 -13.94 3.99
C GLY A 129 -6.18 -12.87 4.48
N TYR A 130 -6.68 -12.96 5.73
CA TYR A 130 -7.49 -11.87 6.28
C TYR A 130 -6.61 -10.72 6.76
N ARG A 131 -7.12 -9.49 6.60
CA ARG A 131 -6.44 -8.26 6.96
C ARG A 131 -7.27 -7.43 7.93
N ILE A 132 -6.62 -6.86 8.93
CA ILE A 132 -7.18 -5.80 9.78
C ILE A 132 -6.54 -4.47 9.38
N GLY A 133 -7.33 -3.60 8.78
CA GLY A 133 -6.94 -2.24 8.42
C GLY A 133 -7.30 -1.23 9.52
N TYR A 134 -7.13 0.06 9.20
CA TYR A 134 -7.37 1.17 10.13
C TYR A 134 -8.85 1.46 10.44
N GLY A 135 -9.79 0.84 9.72
CA GLY A 135 -11.22 0.91 10.00
C GLY A 135 -12.03 1.86 9.10
N LYS A 136 -11.41 2.57 8.16
CA LYS A 136 -12.11 3.44 7.20
C LYS A 136 -12.65 2.71 5.96
N GLY A 137 -12.17 1.51 5.69
CA GLY A 137 -12.68 0.63 4.65
C GLY A 137 -12.35 1.03 3.21
N PHE A 138 -11.43 1.98 2.97
CA PHE A 138 -11.08 2.43 1.62
C PHE A 138 -10.57 1.30 0.74
N TYR A 139 -9.64 0.49 1.23
CA TYR A 139 -9.09 -0.64 0.47
C TYR A 139 -10.12 -1.72 0.24
N ASP A 140 -10.94 -2.03 1.23
CA ASP A 140 -11.98 -3.06 1.10
C ASP A 140 -13.02 -2.65 0.06
N ARG A 141 -13.43 -1.38 0.03
CA ARG A 141 -14.33 -0.84 -1.01
C ARG A 141 -13.68 -0.81 -2.38
N TYR A 142 -12.42 -0.38 -2.46
CA TYR A 142 -11.70 -0.34 -3.72
C TYR A 142 -11.54 -1.75 -4.30
N LEU A 143 -11.10 -2.72 -3.51
CA LEU A 143 -10.92 -4.11 -3.92
C LEU A 143 -12.25 -4.78 -4.31
N SER A 144 -13.37 -4.39 -3.70
CA SER A 144 -14.69 -4.93 -4.06
C SER A 144 -15.13 -4.55 -5.47
N SER A 145 -14.55 -3.51 -6.06
CA SER A 145 -14.81 -3.10 -7.45
C SER A 145 -14.06 -3.93 -8.49
N PHE A 146 -13.08 -4.74 -8.06
CA PHE A 146 -12.32 -5.61 -8.96
C PHE A 146 -13.03 -6.97 -9.12
N THR A 147 -12.96 -7.52 -10.33
CA THR A 147 -13.37 -8.90 -10.56
C THR A 147 -12.33 -9.87 -10.00
N LYS A 148 -12.70 -11.11 -9.71
CA LYS A 148 -11.76 -12.15 -9.22
C LYS A 148 -10.57 -12.41 -10.15
N ARG A 149 -10.64 -11.95 -11.39
CA ARG A 149 -9.56 -12.12 -12.39
C ARG A 149 -8.46 -11.07 -12.26
N ASP A 150 -8.74 -9.95 -11.57
CA ASP A 150 -7.84 -8.79 -11.50
C ASP A 150 -7.15 -8.67 -10.13
N THR A 151 -7.48 -9.54 -9.19
CA THR A 151 -6.89 -9.57 -7.85
C THR A 151 -6.02 -10.81 -7.67
N VAL A 152 -4.84 -10.59 -7.17
CA VAL A 152 -3.92 -11.63 -6.69
C VAL A 152 -3.78 -11.51 -5.20
#